data_fa7c143c3a106715ca7b0cdc96e01063
#
_entry.id   fa7c143c3a106715ca7b0cdc96e01063
#
_cell.length_a   1.000
_cell.length_b   1.000
_cell.length_c   1.000
_cell.angle_alpha   90.00
_cell.angle_beta   90.00
_cell.angle_gamma   90.00
#
_symmetry.space_group_name_H-M   'P 1'
#
loop_
_entity.id
_entity.type
_entity.pdbx_description
1 polymer ?
#
loop_
_entity_poly.entity_id
_entity_poly.type
_entity_poly.pdbx_seq_one_letter_code
_entity_poly.pdbx_strand_id
1 'polypeptide(L)'
;KLAPALAMGNTIVIKASEIAPTPLLEFAKIIDKVGLPDGVVNIITGYADTCSKILTSHPKINKIAFTGGVETAKHIVKNSAENLSQLSLELGGKSPVVVFKDARKDNAINGIMASIFGATGQSCIAGSRLYLQEDIYQDYLDELKKRTEAIKIGDPLSATTQLGPLATLKQLKNIQE
;
A
#
# COMPACT_ATOMS: atom_id res chain seq x y z
N LYS A 1 -5.08 5.14 9.99
CA LYS A 1 -4.71 6.55 10.19
C LYS A 1 -5.89 7.42 10.61
N LEU A 2 -6.99 7.40 9.85
CA LEU A 2 -8.17 8.26 10.11
C LEU A 2 -8.82 7.97 11.48
N ALA A 3 -9.23 6.72 11.73
CA ALA A 3 -9.97 6.38 12.94
C ALA A 3 -9.22 6.73 14.25
N PRO A 4 -7.94 6.36 14.44
CA PRO A 4 -7.22 6.74 15.66
C PRO A 4 -7.02 8.26 15.79
N ALA A 5 -6.85 8.98 14.68
CA ALA A 5 -6.72 10.44 14.72
C ALA A 5 -8.02 11.11 15.18
N LEU A 6 -9.17 10.67 14.67
CA LEU A 6 -10.49 11.17 15.09
C LEU A 6 -10.80 10.81 16.55
N ALA A 7 -10.49 9.59 16.98
CA ALA A 7 -10.69 9.15 18.35
C ALA A 7 -9.93 10.03 19.37
N MET A 8 -8.81 10.62 18.96
CA MET A 8 -8.01 11.54 19.76
C MET A 8 -8.38 13.02 19.56
N GLY A 9 -9.51 13.31 18.91
CA GLY A 9 -10.01 14.67 18.74
C GLY A 9 -9.27 15.53 17.72
N ASN A 10 -8.52 14.92 16.78
CA ASN A 10 -7.82 15.67 15.76
C ASN A 10 -8.71 16.00 14.56
N THR A 11 -8.46 17.15 13.94
CA THR A 11 -8.96 17.46 12.59
C THR A 11 -7.98 16.92 11.54
N ILE A 12 -8.49 16.58 10.35
CA ILE A 12 -7.74 15.84 9.35
C ILE A 12 -7.95 16.44 7.97
N VAL A 13 -6.86 16.56 7.22
CA VAL A 13 -6.87 16.79 5.78
C VAL A 13 -6.31 15.55 5.08
N ILE A 14 -7.10 14.91 4.24
CA ILE A 14 -6.68 13.75 3.45
C ILE A 14 -6.46 14.21 2.01
N LYS A 15 -5.23 14.14 1.54
CA LYS A 15 -4.96 14.27 0.11
C LYS A 15 -5.11 12.89 -0.54
N ALA A 16 -6.12 12.72 -1.37
CA ALA A 16 -6.36 11.49 -2.12
C ALA A 16 -5.23 11.23 -3.13
N SER A 17 -4.99 9.93 -3.43
CA SER A 17 -4.10 9.57 -4.55
C SER A 17 -4.67 10.12 -5.87
N GLU A 18 -3.83 10.68 -6.71
CA GLU A 18 -4.19 11.10 -8.06
C GLU A 18 -4.55 9.93 -8.99
N ILE A 19 -4.08 8.73 -8.65
CA ILE A 19 -4.32 7.51 -9.45
C ILE A 19 -5.63 6.83 -9.05
N ALA A 20 -6.01 6.89 -7.77
CA ALA A 20 -7.18 6.21 -7.23
C ALA A 20 -7.93 7.09 -6.21
N PRO A 21 -8.47 8.24 -6.61
CA PRO A 21 -9.16 9.15 -5.69
C PRO A 21 -10.59 8.70 -5.35
N THR A 22 -11.26 7.99 -6.25
CA THR A 22 -12.70 7.69 -6.19
C THR A 22 -13.17 7.06 -4.88
N PRO A 23 -12.50 6.05 -4.29
CA PRO A 23 -12.96 5.47 -3.02
C PRO A 23 -12.99 6.49 -1.86
N LEU A 24 -12.03 7.43 -1.83
CA LEU A 24 -12.01 8.48 -0.82
C LEU A 24 -13.09 9.54 -1.06
N LEU A 25 -13.40 9.86 -2.32
CA LEU A 25 -14.48 10.78 -2.66
C LEU A 25 -15.86 10.18 -2.32
N GLU A 26 -16.07 8.89 -2.54
CA GLU A 26 -17.27 8.20 -2.08
C GLU A 26 -17.33 8.14 -0.54
N PHE A 27 -16.20 7.94 0.11
CA PHE A 27 -16.12 7.97 1.57
C PHE A 27 -16.50 9.37 2.15
N ALA A 28 -16.18 10.46 1.45
CA ALA A 28 -16.60 11.82 1.86
C ALA A 28 -18.12 11.93 2.00
N LYS A 29 -18.88 11.30 1.08
CA LYS A 29 -20.37 11.28 1.16
C LYS A 29 -20.86 10.51 2.40
N ILE A 30 -20.13 9.51 2.84
CA ILE A 30 -20.45 8.76 4.06
C ILE A 30 -20.19 9.62 5.29
N ILE A 31 -19.06 10.35 5.31
CA ILE A 31 -18.72 11.28 6.40
C ILE A 31 -19.81 12.35 6.57
N ASP A 32 -20.25 12.95 5.48
CA ASP A 32 -21.33 13.93 5.47
C ASP A 32 -22.63 13.31 6.02
N LYS A 33 -23.00 12.14 5.54
CA LYS A 33 -24.21 11.43 5.95
C LYS A 33 -24.24 11.07 7.45
N VAL A 34 -23.11 10.77 8.07
CA VAL A 34 -23.03 10.44 9.51
C VAL A 34 -23.00 11.69 10.40
N GLY A 35 -22.95 12.88 9.83
CA GLY A 35 -23.08 14.15 10.55
C GLY A 35 -21.85 14.53 11.37
N LEU A 36 -20.65 14.20 10.91
CA LEU A 36 -19.44 14.78 11.50
C LEU A 36 -19.45 16.31 11.30
N PRO A 37 -19.03 17.09 12.31
CA PRO A 37 -18.97 18.54 12.16
C PRO A 37 -18.09 18.98 10.98
N ASP A 38 -18.49 20.04 10.30
CA ASP A 38 -17.74 20.61 9.18
C ASP A 38 -16.30 20.91 9.56
N GLY A 39 -15.37 20.61 8.65
CA GLY A 39 -13.94 20.84 8.84
C GLY A 39 -13.20 19.80 9.69
N VAL A 40 -13.88 18.84 10.32
CA VAL A 40 -13.23 17.76 11.07
C VAL A 40 -12.48 16.81 10.13
N VAL A 41 -13.10 16.42 9.02
CA VAL A 41 -12.45 15.63 7.97
C VAL A 41 -12.60 16.32 6.63
N ASN A 42 -11.48 16.65 6.00
CA ASN A 42 -11.43 17.32 4.71
C ASN A 42 -10.71 16.41 3.71
N ILE A 43 -11.34 16.12 2.57
CA ILE A 43 -10.74 15.30 1.52
C ILE A 43 -10.46 16.19 0.31
N ILE A 44 -9.20 16.24 -0.11
CA ILE A 44 -8.77 17.05 -1.24
C ILE A 44 -8.13 16.18 -2.31
N THR A 45 -8.21 16.64 -3.55
CA THR A 45 -7.51 16.05 -4.70
C THR A 45 -6.48 17.04 -5.23
N GLY A 46 -5.42 16.54 -5.87
CA GLY A 46 -4.39 17.39 -6.44
C GLY A 46 -3.09 16.63 -6.69
N TYR A 47 -2.23 17.21 -7.50
CA TYR A 47 -0.93 16.65 -7.82
C TYR A 47 0.12 16.91 -6.72
N ALA A 48 1.20 16.13 -6.75
CA ALA A 48 2.24 16.17 -5.72
C ALA A 48 2.93 17.53 -5.63
N ASP A 49 3.29 18.11 -6.75
CA ASP A 49 4.03 19.37 -6.87
C ASP A 49 3.21 20.62 -6.52
N THR A 50 1.90 20.59 -6.73
CA THR A 50 1.02 21.73 -6.48
C THR A 50 0.29 21.62 -5.14
N CYS A 51 -0.25 20.45 -4.82
CA CYS A 51 -1.06 20.25 -3.61
C CYS A 51 -0.24 19.69 -2.43
N SER A 52 0.48 18.57 -2.66
CA SER A 52 1.15 17.88 -1.55
C SER A 52 2.32 18.68 -1.00
N LYS A 53 3.05 19.41 -1.84
CA LYS A 53 4.16 20.26 -1.39
C LYS A 53 3.66 21.33 -0.42
N ILE A 54 2.59 22.05 -0.78
CA ILE A 54 2.00 23.09 0.07
C ILE A 54 1.48 22.47 1.37
N LEU A 55 0.75 21.36 1.28
CA LEU A 55 0.18 20.71 2.47
C LEU A 55 1.28 20.24 3.44
N THR A 56 2.37 19.66 2.94
CA THR A 56 3.43 19.07 3.77
C THR A 56 4.39 20.09 4.39
N SER A 57 4.41 21.33 3.90
CA SER A 57 5.17 22.47 4.49
C SER A 57 4.30 23.47 5.23
N HIS A 58 2.99 23.27 5.29
CA HIS A 58 2.07 24.26 5.84
C HIS A 58 2.23 24.42 7.36
N PRO A 59 2.33 25.65 7.91
CA PRO A 59 2.62 25.89 9.33
C PRO A 59 1.54 25.40 10.29
N LYS A 60 0.32 25.17 9.82
CA LYS A 60 -0.80 24.64 10.62
C LYS A 60 -0.88 23.12 10.61
N ILE A 61 0.04 22.40 9.94
CA ILE A 61 0.10 20.94 9.96
C ILE A 61 1.08 20.48 11.03
N ASN A 62 0.56 19.82 12.05
CA ASN A 62 1.35 19.33 13.18
C ASN A 62 1.91 17.92 12.93
N LYS A 63 1.18 17.09 12.16
CA LYS A 63 1.56 15.71 11.87
C LYS A 63 1.20 15.33 10.45
N ILE A 64 2.12 14.63 9.79
CA ILE A 64 1.93 14.04 8.47
C ILE A 64 2.02 12.52 8.59
N ALA A 65 0.97 11.81 8.19
CA ALA A 65 0.94 10.35 8.11
C ALA A 65 0.84 9.93 6.63
N PHE A 66 1.93 9.37 6.10
CA PHE A 66 2.07 9.03 4.70
C PHE A 66 2.25 7.51 4.51
N THR A 67 1.62 6.96 3.47
CA THR A 67 1.89 5.63 2.93
C THR A 67 2.16 5.75 1.45
N GLY A 68 3.30 5.22 1.00
CA GLY A 68 3.66 5.27 -0.42
C GLY A 68 5.13 4.99 -0.71
N GLY A 69 5.63 5.48 -1.83
CA GLY A 69 7.00 5.25 -2.27
C GLY A 69 8.05 6.06 -1.50
N VAL A 70 9.26 5.50 -1.40
CA VAL A 70 10.41 6.11 -0.69
C VAL A 70 10.76 7.49 -1.26
N GLU A 71 10.74 7.67 -2.58
CA GLU A 71 11.09 8.96 -3.19
C GLU A 71 10.11 10.07 -2.78
N THR A 72 8.80 9.77 -2.75
CA THR A 72 7.81 10.72 -2.23
C THR A 72 8.03 11.02 -0.75
N ALA A 73 8.37 10.01 0.05
CA ALA A 73 8.68 10.20 1.47
C ALA A 73 9.87 11.15 1.68
N LYS A 74 10.93 11.04 0.88
CA LYS A 74 12.07 11.96 0.91
C LYS A 74 11.66 13.42 0.68
N HIS A 75 10.74 13.65 -0.27
CA HIS A 75 10.18 14.99 -0.49
C HIS A 75 9.37 15.48 0.71
N ILE A 76 8.56 14.61 1.33
CA ILE A 76 7.80 14.96 2.53
C ILE A 76 8.73 15.34 3.68
N VAL A 77 9.78 14.57 3.93
CA VAL A 77 10.79 14.88 4.95
C VAL A 77 11.42 16.25 4.71
N LYS A 78 11.82 16.55 3.46
CA LYS A 78 12.38 17.86 3.11
C LYS A 78 11.38 19.00 3.36
N ASN A 79 10.13 18.83 2.94
CA ASN A 79 9.10 19.86 3.09
C ASN A 79 8.73 20.09 4.56
N SER A 80 8.68 19.02 5.37
CA SER A 80 8.34 19.12 6.79
C SER A 80 9.39 19.81 7.66
N ALA A 81 10.58 20.07 7.13
CA ALA A 81 11.57 20.89 7.79
C ALA A 81 11.11 22.35 7.98
N GLU A 82 10.23 22.84 7.11
CA GLU A 82 9.68 24.21 7.17
C GLU A 82 8.73 24.41 8.37
N ASN A 83 8.01 23.36 8.78
CA ASN A 83 6.99 23.45 9.84
C ASN A 83 7.27 22.51 11.02
N LEU A 84 8.35 21.73 11.00
CA LEU A 84 8.72 20.75 12.04
C LEU A 84 7.60 19.74 12.34
N SER A 85 6.78 19.39 11.35
CA SER A 85 5.70 18.40 11.50
C SER A 85 6.24 17.04 11.93
N GLN A 86 5.56 16.38 12.85
CA GLN A 86 5.84 14.99 13.16
C GLN A 86 5.50 14.09 11.95
N LEU A 87 6.35 13.12 11.64
CA LEU A 87 6.19 12.21 10.52
C LEU A 87 5.89 10.79 10.98
N SER A 88 4.94 10.14 10.29
CA SER A 88 4.69 8.71 10.33
C SER A 88 4.70 8.19 8.90
N LEU A 89 5.74 7.46 8.54
CA LEU A 89 6.02 7.03 7.17
C LEU A 89 5.88 5.51 7.07
N GLU A 90 4.94 5.05 6.26
CA GLU A 90 4.72 3.66 5.90
C GLU A 90 5.16 3.48 4.44
N LEU A 91 6.26 2.78 4.23
CA LEU A 91 6.95 2.72 2.95
C LEU A 91 7.02 1.29 2.41
N GLY A 92 7.52 1.15 1.20
CA GLY A 92 7.75 -0.14 0.58
C GLY A 92 8.87 -0.93 1.28
N GLY A 93 8.90 -2.22 1.02
CA GLY A 93 9.89 -3.15 1.57
C GLY A 93 10.16 -4.32 0.65
N LYS A 94 11.00 -5.22 1.13
CA LYS A 94 11.30 -6.53 0.56
C LYS A 94 11.24 -7.55 1.68
N SER A 95 10.00 -7.90 2.10
CA SER A 95 9.75 -8.74 3.26
C SER A 95 10.22 -10.18 3.05
N PRO A 96 10.88 -10.81 4.04
CA PRO A 96 11.22 -12.21 3.99
C PRO A 96 10.03 -13.10 4.36
N VAL A 97 9.95 -14.27 3.74
CA VAL A 97 9.13 -15.40 4.16
C VAL A 97 10.08 -16.54 4.48
N VAL A 98 10.04 -17.04 5.71
CA VAL A 98 10.94 -18.11 6.18
C VAL A 98 10.10 -19.34 6.50
N VAL A 99 10.47 -20.48 5.93
CA VAL A 99 9.75 -21.75 6.11
C VAL A 99 10.71 -22.84 6.58
N PHE A 100 10.40 -23.43 7.73
CA PHE A 100 11.10 -24.56 8.29
C PHE A 100 10.39 -25.86 7.92
N LYS A 101 11.10 -27.00 8.03
CA LYS A 101 10.62 -28.34 7.62
C LYS A 101 9.40 -28.84 8.39
N ASP A 102 9.15 -28.35 9.58
CA ASP A 102 8.01 -28.70 10.42
C ASP A 102 6.73 -27.90 10.09
N ALA A 103 6.81 -26.97 9.14
CA ALA A 103 5.65 -26.22 8.68
C ALA A 103 4.64 -27.14 7.95
N ARG A 104 3.35 -26.87 8.15
CA ARG A 104 2.29 -27.52 7.36
C ARG A 104 2.39 -27.07 5.91
N LYS A 105 2.81 -27.96 5.01
CA LYS A 105 3.13 -27.64 3.60
C LYS A 105 2.05 -26.84 2.90
N ASP A 106 0.80 -27.30 2.90
CA ASP A 106 -0.28 -26.61 2.19
C ASP A 106 -0.54 -25.18 2.73
N ASN A 107 -0.48 -25.02 4.06
CA ASN A 107 -0.66 -23.71 4.67
C ASN A 107 0.50 -22.78 4.31
N ALA A 108 1.73 -23.29 4.34
CA ALA A 108 2.92 -22.51 3.99
C ALA A 108 2.90 -22.10 2.50
N ILE A 109 2.60 -23.02 1.58
CA ILE A 109 2.47 -22.72 0.16
C ILE A 109 1.36 -21.67 -0.10
N ASN A 110 0.19 -21.84 0.51
CA ASN A 110 -0.89 -20.86 0.38
C ASN A 110 -0.47 -19.48 0.94
N GLY A 111 0.22 -19.45 2.08
CA GLY A 111 0.75 -18.22 2.67
C GLY A 111 1.80 -17.54 1.78
N ILE A 112 2.72 -18.30 1.20
CA ILE A 112 3.72 -17.79 0.23
C ILE A 112 3.01 -17.17 -0.97
N MET A 113 2.10 -17.91 -1.62
CA MET A 113 1.36 -17.44 -2.78
C MET A 113 0.56 -16.17 -2.47
N ALA A 114 -0.19 -16.16 -1.37
CA ALA A 114 -0.97 -14.99 -0.97
C ALA A 114 -0.09 -13.79 -0.64
N SER A 115 1.06 -14.00 0.01
CA SER A 115 1.95 -12.93 0.43
C SER A 115 2.61 -12.20 -0.74
N ILE A 116 2.88 -12.89 -1.85
CA ILE A 116 3.54 -12.27 -3.01
C ILE A 116 2.56 -11.86 -4.11
N PHE A 117 1.55 -12.67 -4.42
CA PHE A 117 0.63 -12.37 -5.51
C PHE A 117 -0.58 -11.51 -5.11
N GLY A 118 -0.85 -11.38 -3.80
CA GLY A 118 -1.86 -10.45 -3.30
C GLY A 118 -1.61 -9.03 -3.80
N ALA A 119 -2.67 -8.33 -4.23
CA ALA A 119 -2.61 -6.99 -4.82
C ALA A 119 -1.61 -6.90 -6.00
N THR A 120 -1.49 -7.95 -6.79
CA THR A 120 -0.57 -8.02 -7.95
C THR A 120 0.91 -7.78 -7.54
N GLY A 121 1.31 -8.26 -6.35
CA GLY A 121 2.65 -8.08 -5.79
C GLY A 121 2.98 -6.66 -5.33
N GLN A 122 2.02 -5.74 -5.33
CA GLN A 122 2.23 -4.32 -5.07
C GLN A 122 1.98 -3.93 -3.59
N SER A 123 1.98 -4.91 -2.68
CA SER A 123 1.86 -4.64 -1.24
C SER A 123 3.20 -4.25 -0.61
N CYS A 124 3.18 -3.31 0.32
CA CYS A 124 4.38 -2.94 1.12
C CYS A 124 4.94 -4.11 1.93
N ILE A 125 4.09 -5.08 2.29
CA ILE A 125 4.45 -6.28 3.05
C ILE A 125 4.61 -7.54 2.16
N ALA A 126 4.65 -7.39 0.83
CA ALA A 126 4.79 -8.52 -0.08
C ALA A 126 6.01 -9.39 0.25
N GLY A 127 5.79 -10.69 0.37
CA GLY A 127 6.82 -11.69 0.69
C GLY A 127 7.74 -11.96 -0.50
N SER A 128 8.56 -10.99 -0.87
CA SER A 128 9.38 -11.00 -2.09
C SER A 128 10.68 -11.78 -1.97
N ARG A 129 11.03 -12.25 -0.75
CA ARG A 129 12.22 -13.08 -0.50
C ARG A 129 11.81 -14.33 0.24
N LEU A 130 11.90 -15.47 -0.43
CA LEU A 130 11.55 -16.77 0.15
C LEU A 130 12.80 -17.50 0.62
N TYR A 131 12.83 -17.89 1.88
CA TYR A 131 13.88 -18.72 2.49
C TYR A 131 13.26 -20.04 2.91
N LEU A 132 13.72 -21.11 2.29
CA LEU A 132 13.31 -22.48 2.58
C LEU A 132 14.45 -23.22 3.25
N GLN A 133 14.16 -24.01 4.29
CA GLN A 133 15.12 -24.95 4.85
C GLN A 133 15.52 -25.94 3.76
N GLU A 134 16.80 -26.36 3.74
CA GLU A 134 17.38 -27.18 2.67
C GLU A 134 16.60 -28.47 2.38
N ASP A 135 16.19 -29.17 3.43
CA ASP A 135 15.46 -30.44 3.34
C ASP A 135 14.14 -30.37 2.54
N ILE A 136 13.51 -29.20 2.49
CA ILE A 136 12.20 -28.97 1.85
C ILE A 136 12.30 -28.13 0.57
N TYR A 137 13.48 -27.68 0.21
CA TYR A 137 13.68 -26.68 -0.84
C TYR A 137 13.09 -27.12 -2.19
N GLN A 138 13.49 -28.27 -2.70
CA GLN A 138 13.06 -28.69 -4.03
C GLN A 138 11.56 -29.02 -4.10
N ASP A 139 11.03 -29.69 -3.07
CA ASP A 139 9.62 -30.05 -2.99
C ASP A 139 8.69 -28.81 -2.96
N TYR A 140 9.12 -27.75 -2.25
CA TYR A 140 8.38 -26.48 -2.23
C TYR A 140 8.52 -25.72 -3.53
N LEU A 141 9.71 -25.72 -4.15
CA LEU A 141 9.94 -25.02 -5.41
C LEU A 141 9.07 -25.59 -6.53
N ASP A 142 8.98 -26.91 -6.64
CA ASP A 142 8.16 -27.58 -7.65
C ASP A 142 6.67 -27.29 -7.48
N GLU A 143 6.16 -27.34 -6.25
CA GLU A 143 4.75 -27.03 -5.98
C GLU A 143 4.44 -25.54 -6.20
N LEU A 144 5.33 -24.62 -5.79
CA LEU A 144 5.17 -23.20 -6.03
C LEU A 144 5.16 -22.87 -7.52
N LYS A 145 6.08 -23.47 -8.30
CA LYS A 145 6.10 -23.31 -9.75
C LYS A 145 4.78 -23.75 -10.37
N LYS A 146 4.30 -24.94 -10.05
CA LYS A 146 3.03 -25.49 -10.55
C LYS A 146 1.86 -24.56 -10.24
N ARG A 147 1.75 -24.08 -8.99
CA ARG A 147 0.64 -23.18 -8.57
C ARG A 147 0.76 -21.79 -9.19
N THR A 148 1.97 -21.29 -9.37
CA THR A 148 2.20 -19.98 -10.01
C THR A 148 1.80 -20.00 -11.48
N GLU A 149 2.18 -21.06 -12.21
CA GLU A 149 1.81 -21.25 -13.61
C GLU A 149 0.29 -21.41 -13.82
N ALA A 150 -0.44 -21.86 -12.81
CA ALA A 150 -1.88 -22.01 -12.84
C ALA A 150 -2.66 -20.71 -12.57
N ILE A 151 -1.99 -19.63 -12.17
CA ILE A 151 -2.64 -18.33 -11.89
C ILE A 151 -3.23 -17.77 -13.18
N LYS A 152 -4.52 -17.46 -13.16
CA LYS A 152 -5.23 -16.84 -14.28
C LYS A 152 -5.02 -15.32 -14.24
N ILE A 153 -4.22 -14.83 -15.16
CA ILE A 153 -3.98 -13.38 -15.35
C ILE A 153 -4.98 -12.88 -16.39
N GLY A 154 -5.64 -11.75 -16.16
CA GLY A 154 -6.62 -11.22 -17.12
C GLY A 154 -7.30 -9.91 -16.70
N ASP A 155 -8.43 -9.64 -17.33
CA ASP A 155 -9.27 -8.47 -17.05
C ASP A 155 -9.75 -8.50 -15.59
N PRO A 156 -9.52 -7.45 -14.78
CA PRO A 156 -9.94 -7.39 -13.39
C PRO A 156 -11.45 -7.41 -13.19
N LEU A 157 -12.24 -7.13 -14.23
CA LEU A 157 -13.72 -7.22 -14.20
C LEU A 157 -14.24 -8.64 -14.47
N SER A 158 -13.39 -9.55 -14.91
CA SER A 158 -13.78 -10.95 -15.13
C SER A 158 -13.77 -11.74 -13.83
N ALA A 159 -14.84 -12.44 -13.53
CA ALA A 159 -14.96 -13.30 -12.34
C ALA A 159 -13.95 -14.47 -12.30
N THR A 160 -13.34 -14.81 -13.41
CA THR A 160 -12.34 -15.89 -13.50
C THR A 160 -10.90 -15.41 -13.34
N THR A 161 -10.66 -14.10 -13.34
CA THR A 161 -9.32 -13.53 -13.18
C THR A 161 -8.87 -13.60 -11.71
N GLN A 162 -7.68 -14.10 -11.49
CA GLN A 162 -7.05 -14.17 -10.16
C GLN A 162 -6.03 -13.07 -9.94
N LEU A 163 -5.41 -12.60 -11.03
CA LEU A 163 -4.38 -11.56 -11.00
C LEU A 163 -4.64 -10.54 -12.11
N GLY A 164 -4.86 -9.29 -11.73
CA GLY A 164 -5.07 -8.19 -12.66
C GLY A 164 -3.76 -7.52 -13.11
N PRO A 165 -3.84 -6.38 -13.83
CA PRO A 165 -2.68 -5.64 -14.29
C PRO A 165 -1.99 -4.89 -13.15
N LEU A 166 -0.77 -4.45 -13.41
CA LEU A 166 -0.09 -3.45 -12.56
C LEU A 166 -0.84 -2.11 -12.61
N ALA A 167 -0.82 -1.38 -11.50
CA ALA A 167 -1.60 -0.15 -11.33
C ALA A 167 -1.20 0.97 -12.29
N THR A 168 0.07 1.04 -12.70
CA THR A 168 0.58 2.11 -13.57
C THR A 168 1.68 1.65 -14.51
N LEU A 169 1.84 2.35 -15.64
CA LEU A 169 2.97 2.14 -16.56
C LEU A 169 4.33 2.43 -15.89
N LYS A 170 4.37 3.35 -14.94
CA LYS A 170 5.59 3.62 -14.16
C LYS A 170 6.00 2.39 -13.36
N GLN A 171 5.04 1.73 -12.70
CA GLN A 171 5.31 0.50 -11.95
C GLN A 171 5.76 -0.64 -12.86
N LEU A 172 5.17 -0.77 -14.05
CA LEU A 172 5.62 -1.75 -15.05
C LEU A 172 7.09 -1.54 -15.43
N LYS A 173 7.48 -0.30 -15.72
CA LYS A 173 8.88 0.03 -16.05
C LYS A 173 9.83 -0.30 -14.90
N ASN A 174 9.47 0.08 -13.66
CA ASN A 174 10.30 -0.20 -12.48
C ASN A 174 10.51 -1.70 -12.20
N ILE A 175 9.62 -2.57 -12.69
CA ILE A 175 9.76 -4.04 -12.52
C ILE A 175 10.60 -4.64 -13.65
N GLN A 176 10.62 -4.01 -14.81
CA GLN A 176 11.41 -4.45 -15.97
C GLN A 176 12.90 -4.07 -15.89
N GLU A 177 13.25 -3.09 -15.06
CA GLU A 177 14.64 -2.69 -14.74
C GLU A 177 15.27 -3.60 -13.68
#